data_9b4cc134064c7fb178aecb5ca366cf20
#
_entry.id   9b4cc134064c7fb178aecb5ca366cf20
#
_cell.length_a   1.000
_cell.length_b   1.000
_cell.length_c   1.000
_cell.angle_alpha   90.00
_cell.angle_beta   90.00
_cell.angle_gamma   90.00
#
_symmetry.space_group_name_H-M   'P 1'
#
loop_
_entity.id
_entity.type
_entity.pdbx_description
1 polymer ?
#
loop_
_entity_poly.entity_id
_entity_poly.type
_entity_poly.pdbx_seq_one_letter_code
_entity_poly.pdbx_strand_id
1 'polypeptide(L)'
;MQFPESWLREFCNPPLSTQQLADLLTMSGMEVEELRPVAPPFANIVVAEIVEAEPHPNADKLRVCRVDAGQHSKDGPLQIVCGAPNARVGIRVPLALVGAELPPGEDGQPFKIGVGKLRGVESFGMLCSARELKLSDDHGGLLELAADAPLGEDVRK
;
A
#
# COMPACT_ATOMS: atom_id res chain seq x y z
N MET A 1 -5.68 -13.31 -25.54
CA MET A 1 -6.46 -12.11 -25.17
C MET A 1 -6.31 -11.93 -23.68
N GLN A 2 -6.06 -10.72 -23.21
CA GLN A 2 -5.95 -10.39 -21.78
C GLN A 2 -6.91 -9.25 -21.48
N PHE A 3 -7.68 -9.37 -20.40
CA PHE A 3 -8.60 -8.32 -19.94
C PHE A 3 -8.77 -8.42 -18.42
N PRO A 4 -9.12 -7.31 -17.75
CA PRO A 4 -9.38 -7.33 -16.31
C PRO A 4 -10.71 -8.04 -15.99
N GLU A 5 -10.74 -8.81 -14.91
CA GLU A 5 -11.95 -9.50 -14.44
C GLU A 5 -13.11 -8.51 -14.19
N SER A 6 -12.81 -7.29 -13.74
CA SER A 6 -13.82 -6.25 -13.51
C SER A 6 -14.66 -5.97 -14.76
N TRP A 7 -14.06 -5.96 -15.94
CA TRP A 7 -14.82 -5.80 -17.18
C TRP A 7 -15.80 -6.92 -17.43
N LEU A 8 -15.38 -8.17 -17.23
CA LEU A 8 -16.27 -9.31 -17.39
C LEU A 8 -17.45 -9.21 -16.43
N ARG A 9 -17.21 -8.77 -15.20
CA ARG A 9 -18.24 -8.62 -14.17
C ARG A 9 -19.22 -7.47 -14.42
N GLU A 10 -18.87 -6.49 -15.25
CA GLU A 10 -19.83 -5.47 -15.70
C GLU A 10 -20.94 -6.07 -16.60
N PHE A 11 -20.61 -7.11 -17.35
CA PHE A 11 -21.57 -7.78 -18.23
C PHE A 11 -22.29 -8.92 -17.54
N CYS A 12 -21.59 -9.67 -16.71
CA CYS A 12 -22.13 -10.80 -15.98
C CYS A 12 -21.39 -10.98 -14.65
N ASN A 13 -22.09 -10.78 -13.55
CA ASN A 13 -21.48 -10.87 -12.21
C ASN A 13 -22.09 -12.01 -11.38
N PRO A 14 -21.76 -13.27 -11.66
CA PRO A 14 -22.20 -14.39 -10.84
C PRO A 14 -21.52 -14.35 -9.46
N PRO A 15 -22.15 -14.90 -8.40
CA PRO A 15 -21.58 -14.93 -7.05
C PRO A 15 -20.50 -16.02 -6.92
N LEU A 16 -19.48 -15.94 -7.77
CA LEU A 16 -18.36 -16.87 -7.83
C LEU A 16 -17.06 -16.13 -7.48
N SER A 17 -16.12 -16.83 -6.83
CA SER A 17 -14.77 -16.32 -6.68
C SER A 17 -14.05 -16.25 -8.05
N THR A 18 -12.96 -15.50 -8.13
CA THR A 18 -12.13 -15.40 -9.34
C THR A 18 -11.72 -16.78 -9.86
N GLN A 19 -11.27 -17.68 -8.99
CA GLN A 19 -10.88 -19.03 -9.38
C GLN A 19 -12.08 -19.85 -9.89
N GLN A 20 -13.21 -19.82 -9.19
CA GLN A 20 -14.42 -20.52 -9.63
C GLN A 20 -14.94 -20.01 -10.98
N LEU A 21 -14.81 -18.69 -11.22
CA LEU A 21 -15.18 -18.11 -12.50
C LEU A 21 -14.25 -18.58 -13.63
N ALA A 22 -12.94 -18.62 -13.39
CA ALA A 22 -11.98 -19.15 -14.35
C ALA A 22 -12.21 -20.63 -14.67
N ASP A 23 -12.50 -21.45 -13.66
CA ASP A 23 -12.81 -22.86 -13.83
C ASP A 23 -14.09 -23.06 -14.66
N LEU A 24 -15.14 -22.26 -14.39
CA LEU A 24 -16.39 -22.29 -15.14
C LEU A 24 -16.19 -21.92 -16.61
N LEU A 25 -15.43 -20.86 -16.88
CA LEU A 25 -15.10 -20.45 -18.25
C LEU A 25 -14.35 -21.54 -19.01
N THR A 26 -13.35 -22.12 -18.37
CA THR A 26 -12.54 -23.21 -18.96
C THR A 26 -13.41 -24.43 -19.25
N MET A 27 -14.24 -24.84 -18.33
CA MET A 27 -15.17 -25.96 -18.52
C MET A 27 -16.23 -25.69 -19.58
N SER A 28 -16.52 -24.42 -19.84
CA SER A 28 -17.46 -23.99 -20.90
C SER A 28 -16.80 -23.89 -22.29
N GLY A 29 -15.52 -24.20 -22.40
CA GLY A 29 -14.77 -24.18 -23.66
C GLY A 29 -14.00 -22.87 -23.91
N MET A 30 -13.95 -21.95 -22.95
CA MET A 30 -13.16 -20.72 -22.97
C MET A 30 -11.97 -20.88 -22.04
N GLU A 31 -10.92 -21.50 -22.48
CA GLU A 31 -9.74 -21.81 -21.67
C GLU A 31 -9.11 -20.54 -21.07
N VAL A 32 -9.00 -20.54 -19.75
CA VAL A 32 -8.25 -19.52 -19.01
C VAL A 32 -6.82 -20.03 -18.80
N GLU A 33 -5.90 -19.50 -19.58
CA GLU A 33 -4.50 -19.92 -19.56
C GLU A 33 -3.76 -19.40 -18.31
N GLU A 34 -4.09 -18.19 -17.84
CA GLU A 34 -3.40 -17.55 -16.72
C GLU A 34 -4.34 -16.62 -15.97
N LEU A 35 -4.26 -16.66 -14.64
CA LEU A 35 -4.79 -15.64 -13.73
C LEU A 35 -3.63 -14.86 -13.13
N ARG A 36 -3.59 -13.57 -13.41
CA ARG A 36 -2.53 -12.70 -12.91
C ARG A 36 -3.10 -11.65 -11.96
N PRO A 37 -2.68 -11.63 -10.68
CA PRO A 37 -3.05 -10.55 -9.77
C PRO A 37 -2.52 -9.21 -10.29
N VAL A 38 -3.33 -8.17 -10.25
CA VAL A 38 -2.90 -6.81 -10.64
C VAL A 38 -1.98 -6.23 -9.57
N ALA A 39 -2.34 -6.42 -8.29
CA ALA A 39 -1.52 -5.98 -7.18
C ALA A 39 -0.51 -7.06 -6.78
N PRO A 40 0.75 -6.70 -6.54
CA PRO A 40 1.72 -7.61 -5.96
C PRO A 40 1.28 -8.10 -4.57
N PRO A 41 1.78 -9.25 -4.09
CA PRO A 41 1.46 -9.73 -2.75
C PRO A 41 2.09 -8.83 -1.70
N PHE A 42 1.27 -8.11 -0.95
CA PHE A 42 1.66 -7.38 0.25
C PHE A 42 0.53 -7.44 1.28
N ALA A 43 0.86 -7.24 2.56
CA ALA A 43 -0.11 -7.32 3.66
C ALA A 43 0.10 -6.18 4.67
N ASN A 44 -0.98 -5.79 5.34
CA ASN A 44 -0.98 -4.75 6.37
C ASN A 44 -0.49 -3.37 5.89
N ILE A 45 -0.85 -3.03 4.65
CA ILE A 45 -0.63 -1.70 4.09
C ILE A 45 -1.98 -1.03 3.96
N VAL A 46 -2.14 0.08 4.68
CA VAL A 46 -3.44 0.76 4.84
C VAL A 46 -3.36 2.21 4.37
N VAL A 47 -4.53 2.77 4.10
CA VAL A 47 -4.65 4.20 3.80
C VAL A 47 -4.44 5.01 5.08
N ALA A 48 -3.56 5.99 5.03
CA ALA A 48 -3.30 6.89 6.15
C ALA A 48 -3.17 8.34 5.67
N GLU A 49 -3.47 9.28 6.55
CA GLU A 49 -3.35 10.72 6.29
C GLU A 49 -2.25 11.33 7.14
N ILE A 50 -1.40 12.14 6.54
CA ILE A 50 -0.40 12.90 7.28
C ILE A 50 -1.08 14.10 7.92
N VAL A 51 -1.17 14.11 9.24
CA VAL A 51 -1.81 15.19 10.02
C VAL A 51 -0.80 16.21 10.53
N GLU A 52 0.45 15.82 10.71
CA GLU A 52 1.56 16.71 11.05
C GLU A 52 2.82 16.27 10.30
N ALA A 53 3.65 17.23 9.88
CA ALA A 53 4.93 16.98 9.26
C ALA A 53 5.94 18.03 9.71
N GLU A 54 6.96 17.61 10.46
CA GLU A 54 8.00 18.48 11.00
C GLU A 54 9.38 18.06 10.48
N PRO A 55 10.34 19.00 10.33
CA PRO A 55 11.72 18.66 10.02
C PRO A 55 12.32 17.74 11.10
N HIS A 56 13.11 16.75 10.68
CA HIS A 56 13.81 15.89 11.63
C HIS A 56 14.91 16.69 12.35
N PRO A 57 15.05 16.57 13.69
CA PRO A 57 16.01 17.38 14.45
C PRO A 57 17.48 17.08 14.13
N ASN A 58 17.79 15.88 13.62
CA ASN A 58 19.16 15.42 13.36
C ASN A 58 19.43 15.05 11.89
N ALA A 59 18.49 15.35 10.97
CA ALA A 59 18.65 15.03 9.55
C ALA A 59 17.89 16.00 8.65
N ASP A 60 18.59 16.72 7.78
CA ASP A 60 18.00 17.75 6.91
C ASP A 60 17.04 17.21 5.86
N LYS A 61 17.22 15.95 5.45
CA LYS A 61 16.42 15.29 4.40
C LYS A 61 15.27 14.47 4.93
N LEU A 62 15.14 14.34 6.26
CA LEU A 62 14.07 13.57 6.89
C LEU A 62 13.02 14.48 7.51
N ARG A 63 11.80 13.97 7.61
CA ARG A 63 10.70 14.59 8.33
C ARG A 63 10.11 13.61 9.33
N VAL A 64 9.71 14.12 10.47
CA VAL A 64 8.92 13.37 11.45
C VAL A 64 7.45 13.68 11.17
N CYS A 65 6.72 12.68 10.72
CA CYS A 65 5.31 12.80 10.40
C CYS A 65 4.45 12.18 11.51
N ARG A 66 3.34 12.83 11.80
CA ARG A 66 2.23 12.22 12.56
C ARG A 66 1.16 11.81 11.57
N VAL A 67 0.76 10.56 11.65
CA VAL A 67 -0.07 9.92 10.64
C VAL A 67 -1.30 9.30 11.28
N ASP A 68 -2.47 9.67 10.79
CA ASP A 68 -3.74 9.04 11.17
C ASP A 68 -4.04 7.86 10.24
N ALA A 69 -4.10 6.67 10.80
CA ALA A 69 -4.45 5.43 10.12
C ALA A 69 -5.82 4.88 10.57
N GLY A 70 -6.74 5.75 10.93
CA GLY A 70 -8.09 5.38 11.34
C GLY A 70 -8.08 4.38 12.51
N GLN A 71 -8.66 3.21 12.29
CA GLN A 71 -8.74 2.17 13.33
C GLN A 71 -7.38 1.65 13.86
N HIS A 72 -6.29 1.90 13.14
CA HIS A 72 -4.93 1.47 13.53
C HIS A 72 -4.18 2.53 14.35
N SER A 73 -4.76 3.71 14.55
CA SER A 73 -4.21 4.82 15.33
C SER A 73 -5.10 5.20 16.53
N LYS A 74 -5.69 4.21 17.20
CA LYS A 74 -6.65 4.42 18.31
C LYS A 74 -6.06 5.19 19.51
N ASP A 75 -4.77 5.05 19.74
CA ASP A 75 -4.03 5.71 20.83
C ASP A 75 -3.45 7.08 20.40
N GLY A 76 -3.79 7.55 19.23
CA GLY A 76 -3.30 8.79 18.63
C GLY A 76 -2.50 8.56 17.35
N PRO A 77 -2.17 9.64 16.63
CA PRO A 77 -1.42 9.55 15.37
C PRO A 77 -0.09 8.82 15.54
N LEU A 78 0.23 7.97 14.56
CA LEU A 78 1.49 7.22 14.55
C LEU A 78 2.66 8.13 14.16
N GLN A 79 3.79 7.97 14.84
CA GLN A 79 5.02 8.68 14.50
C GLN A 79 5.78 7.90 13.43
N ILE A 80 5.98 8.51 12.28
CA ILE A 80 6.68 7.92 11.14
C ILE A 80 7.78 8.89 10.66
N VAL A 81 8.99 8.39 10.50
CA VAL A 81 10.09 9.15 9.90
C VAL A 81 10.11 8.87 8.40
N CYS A 82 10.06 9.95 7.60
CA CYS A 82 9.95 9.86 6.14
C CYS A 82 10.97 10.78 5.47
N GLY A 83 11.63 10.27 4.43
CA GLY A 83 12.58 11.01 3.60
C GLY A 83 12.01 11.50 2.27
N ALA A 84 10.73 11.31 2.02
CA ALA A 84 10.14 11.70 0.74
C ALA A 84 9.95 13.21 0.63
N PRO A 85 10.25 13.80 -0.54
CA PRO A 85 10.18 15.26 -0.74
C PRO A 85 8.73 15.79 -0.73
N ASN A 86 7.75 14.97 -1.06
CA ASN A 86 6.33 15.34 -1.10
C ASN A 86 5.57 15.06 0.20
N ALA A 87 6.24 14.62 1.26
CA ALA A 87 5.61 14.41 2.56
C ALA A 87 5.12 15.76 3.14
N ARG A 88 3.81 15.94 3.19
CA ARG A 88 3.14 17.17 3.68
C ARG A 88 1.81 16.84 4.34
N VAL A 89 1.34 17.76 5.16
CA VAL A 89 0.03 17.63 5.84
C VAL A 89 -1.11 17.60 4.83
N GLY A 90 -2.09 16.76 5.08
CA GLY A 90 -3.34 16.66 4.32
C GLY A 90 -3.36 15.67 3.17
N ILE A 91 -2.23 15.04 2.83
CA ILE A 91 -2.21 13.99 1.81
C ILE A 91 -2.51 12.62 2.41
N ARG A 92 -3.21 11.78 1.63
CA ARG A 92 -3.41 10.37 1.94
C ARG A 92 -2.40 9.52 1.20
N VAL A 93 -1.80 8.59 1.93
CA VAL A 93 -0.66 7.80 1.46
C VAL A 93 -0.76 6.36 1.98
N PRO A 94 -0.13 5.39 1.31
CA PRO A 94 -0.02 4.05 1.85
C PRO A 94 0.92 4.03 3.06
N LEU A 95 0.43 3.45 4.15
CA LEU A 95 1.21 3.20 5.37
C LEU A 95 1.39 1.70 5.58
N ALA A 96 2.63 1.25 5.55
CA ALA A 96 2.99 -0.08 5.99
C ALA A 96 3.07 -0.09 7.53
N LEU A 97 2.14 -0.79 8.17
CA LEU A 97 2.10 -0.95 9.62
C LEU A 97 3.25 -1.82 10.10
N VAL A 98 3.57 -1.75 11.39
CA VAL A 98 4.51 -2.70 12.01
C VAL A 98 3.98 -4.13 11.83
N GLY A 99 4.82 -5.00 11.27
CA GLY A 99 4.43 -6.35 10.87
C GLY A 99 3.94 -6.48 9.43
N ALA A 100 3.86 -5.37 8.69
CA ALA A 100 3.54 -5.41 7.26
C ALA A 100 4.65 -6.11 6.47
N GLU A 101 4.24 -6.76 5.39
CA GLU A 101 5.16 -7.39 4.44
C GLU A 101 5.04 -6.66 3.10
N LEU A 102 6.14 -6.07 2.66
CA LEU A 102 6.26 -5.46 1.33
C LEU A 102 6.58 -6.52 0.28
N PRO A 103 6.25 -6.26 -1.00
CA PRO A 103 6.62 -7.16 -2.08
C PRO A 103 8.12 -7.48 -2.07
N PRO A 104 8.51 -8.72 -2.46
CA PRO A 104 9.91 -9.12 -2.47
C PRO A 104 10.78 -8.19 -3.31
N GLY A 105 11.95 -7.84 -2.80
CA GLY A 105 12.99 -7.12 -3.53
C GLY A 105 13.66 -7.98 -4.60
N GLU A 106 14.80 -7.53 -5.10
CA GLU A 106 15.63 -8.28 -6.07
C GLU A 106 16.18 -9.58 -5.49
N ASP A 107 16.31 -9.67 -4.18
CA ASP A 107 16.72 -10.85 -3.42
C ASP A 107 15.62 -11.91 -3.26
N GLY A 108 14.40 -11.62 -3.72
CA GLY A 108 13.26 -12.52 -3.67
C GLY A 108 12.66 -12.74 -2.28
N GLN A 109 13.12 -12.01 -1.26
CA GLN A 109 12.57 -12.10 0.08
C GLN A 109 11.65 -10.93 0.41
N PRO A 110 10.49 -11.18 1.07
CA PRO A 110 9.61 -10.12 1.50
C PRO A 110 10.28 -9.25 2.57
N PHE A 111 10.19 -7.96 2.40
CA PHE A 111 10.69 -7.00 3.39
C PHE A 111 9.65 -6.78 4.48
N LYS A 112 9.98 -7.17 5.71
CA LYS A 112 9.08 -7.04 6.86
C LYS A 112 9.33 -5.73 7.60
N ILE A 113 8.26 -4.97 7.84
CA ILE A 113 8.33 -3.69 8.55
C ILE A 113 8.32 -3.93 10.07
N GLY A 114 9.32 -3.38 10.75
CA GLY A 114 9.40 -3.35 12.20
C GLY A 114 9.41 -1.93 12.73
N VAL A 115 9.46 -1.80 14.05
CA VAL A 115 9.75 -0.51 14.69
C VAL A 115 11.19 -0.14 14.39
N GLY A 116 11.39 0.95 13.66
CA GLY A 116 12.71 1.46 13.30
C GLY A 116 13.09 2.68 14.12
N LYS A 117 14.39 2.90 14.28
CA LYS A 117 14.93 4.13 14.86
C LYS A 117 15.85 4.80 13.85
N LEU A 118 15.44 5.97 13.37
CA LEU A 118 16.14 6.73 12.36
C LEU A 118 16.75 7.99 13.01
N ARG A 119 18.07 8.01 13.10
CA ARG A 119 18.82 9.11 13.71
C ARG A 119 18.27 9.57 15.07
N GLY A 120 17.91 8.61 15.93
CA GLY A 120 17.44 8.86 17.28
C GLY A 120 15.92 9.03 17.43
N VAL A 121 15.16 9.06 16.33
CA VAL A 121 13.69 9.15 16.33
C VAL A 121 13.08 7.82 15.94
N GLU A 122 12.14 7.31 16.75
CA GLU A 122 11.42 6.07 16.48
C GLU A 122 10.38 6.25 15.38
N SER A 123 10.27 5.25 14.50
CA SER A 123 9.28 5.17 13.45
C SER A 123 8.45 3.90 13.59
N PHE A 124 7.14 4.05 13.72
CA PHE A 124 6.19 2.95 13.92
C PHE A 124 5.50 2.52 12.64
N GLY A 125 6.29 2.34 11.59
CA GLY A 125 5.84 1.95 10.27
C GLY A 125 6.65 2.66 9.18
N MET A 126 6.19 2.53 7.95
CA MET A 126 6.82 3.15 6.78
C MET A 126 5.76 3.69 5.82
N LEU A 127 5.91 4.94 5.39
CA LEU A 127 5.12 5.49 4.28
C LEU A 127 5.74 5.01 2.96
N CYS A 128 4.89 4.57 2.03
CA CYS A 128 5.33 3.89 0.83
C CYS A 128 5.17 4.75 -0.43
N SER A 129 6.13 4.61 -1.34
CA SER A 129 6.02 5.05 -2.73
C SER A 129 5.40 3.94 -3.59
N ALA A 130 5.06 4.27 -4.84
CA ALA A 130 4.58 3.29 -5.80
C ALA A 130 5.63 2.21 -6.09
N ARG A 131 6.92 2.53 -6.01
CA ARG A 131 8.01 1.59 -6.21
C ARG A 131 8.12 0.54 -5.12
N GLU A 132 8.01 0.93 -3.83
CA GLU A 132 8.03 -0.04 -2.72
C GLU A 132 6.87 -1.02 -2.81
N LEU A 133 5.72 -0.58 -3.30
CA LEU A 133 4.55 -1.43 -3.53
C LEU A 133 4.61 -2.19 -4.86
N LYS A 134 5.65 -1.97 -5.67
CA LYS A 134 5.80 -2.54 -7.02
C LYS A 134 4.61 -2.29 -7.96
N LEU A 135 3.98 -1.14 -7.80
CA LEU A 135 2.92 -0.67 -8.69
C LEU A 135 3.47 0.07 -9.90
N SER A 136 4.60 0.74 -9.75
CA SER A 136 5.36 1.39 -10.83
C SER A 136 6.83 1.58 -10.42
N ASP A 137 7.66 2.04 -11.34
CA ASP A 137 9.07 2.38 -11.06
C ASP A 137 9.25 3.78 -10.45
N ASP A 138 8.15 4.51 -10.25
CA ASP A 138 8.18 5.84 -9.68
C ASP A 138 8.63 5.81 -8.21
N HIS A 139 9.72 6.52 -7.94
CA HIS A 139 10.32 6.68 -6.62
C HIS A 139 10.57 8.16 -6.28
N GLY A 140 9.92 9.07 -7.00
CA GLY A 140 10.04 10.52 -6.80
C GLY A 140 9.45 11.02 -5.48
N GLY A 141 8.69 10.17 -4.78
CA GLY A 141 8.07 10.48 -3.50
C GLY A 141 7.05 9.44 -3.07
N LEU A 142 6.26 9.78 -2.06
CA LEU A 142 5.15 8.94 -1.60
C LEU A 142 4.07 8.82 -2.67
N LEU A 143 3.43 7.68 -2.74
CA LEU A 143 2.22 7.50 -3.55
C LEU A 143 1.08 8.29 -2.91
N GLU A 144 0.60 9.32 -3.59
CA GLU A 144 -0.55 10.11 -3.14
C GLU A 144 -1.84 9.41 -3.57
N LEU A 145 -2.68 9.09 -2.59
CA LEU A 145 -3.98 8.48 -2.81
C LEU A 145 -5.07 9.55 -2.97
N ALA A 146 -6.24 9.15 -3.46
CA ALA A 146 -7.39 10.03 -3.55
C ALA A 146 -7.76 10.64 -2.18
N ALA A 147 -8.20 11.89 -2.17
CA ALA A 147 -8.52 12.61 -0.94
C ALA A 147 -9.70 12.01 -0.14
N ASP A 148 -10.50 11.19 -0.78
CA ASP A 148 -11.63 10.46 -0.21
C ASP A 148 -11.33 9.00 0.12
N ALA A 149 -10.08 8.53 -0.10
CA ALA A 149 -9.70 7.17 0.23
C ALA A 149 -9.96 6.86 1.72
N PRO A 150 -10.63 5.73 2.06
CA PRO A 150 -11.04 5.46 3.43
C PRO A 150 -9.85 5.16 4.34
N LEU A 151 -9.69 5.93 5.42
CA LEU A 151 -8.60 5.77 6.37
C LEU A 151 -8.65 4.42 7.09
N GLY A 152 -7.50 3.78 7.22
CA GLY A 152 -7.34 2.50 7.89
C GLY A 152 -7.76 1.28 7.07
N GLU A 153 -8.28 1.47 5.87
CA GLU A 153 -8.59 0.37 4.96
C GLU A 153 -7.37 -0.08 4.16
N ASP A 154 -7.40 -1.33 3.70
CA ASP A 154 -6.35 -1.87 2.81
C ASP A 154 -6.29 -1.05 1.52
N VAL A 155 -5.10 -0.64 1.11
CA VAL A 155 -4.89 0.23 -0.06
C VAL A 155 -5.31 -0.40 -1.40
N ARG A 156 -5.58 -1.71 -1.42
CA ARG A 156 -6.05 -2.45 -2.60
C ARG A 156 -7.56 -2.41 -2.79
N LYS A 157 -8.31 -1.88 -1.84
CA LYS A 157 -9.77 -1.73 -1.89
C LYS A 157 -10.15 -0.34 -2.37
#